data_1761bb314a6665ff5bc3aebd05e617ef
#
_entry.id   1761bb314a6665ff5bc3aebd05e617ef
#
_cell.length_a   1.000
_cell.length_b   1.000
_cell.length_c   1.000
_cell.angle_alpha   90.00
_cell.angle_beta   90.00
_cell.angle_gamma   90.00
#
_symmetry.space_group_name_H-M   'P 1'
#
loop_
_entity.id
_entity.type
_entity.pdbx_description
1 polymer ?
#
loop_
_entity_poly.entity_id
_entity_poly.type
_entity_poly.pdbx_seq_one_letter_code
_entity_poly.pdbx_strand_id
1 'polypeptide(L)'
;MLDSVAFPPYRSVDAELRKAGLLRFVLGVVVFVRFFQIFLSYSVYMSRSPISPLEWAGMAAFLLCTLCFTVGFLTQLATALLACGAVITDHHFGSRTLGTDVLAGVLFVLFVLNSGQRYSIDRLILAQGGGMERVLRPLQWFCGASEMRHIKMAYVMGGVFYALLSFVALSYHLADPYWVSGLTTKSLFTNSYLCKHYQFFRYVESVSPGALSVFSIFSAIGQSVFQAFMIPLMFCRWGRRFVCFWGGSFILVSLIFINLSYLPHVELVLWLLIFYPSGSAAPTAEIVYDDRCNLCLTAMRILSFVDLSGVIRFLPASRSGEVLAGWGVRQDEVATYMVGKVRGKIYRAYDLYLTVAKEKALLWPFVPILVIGSVSGFGPRVYEEVAKRRRALFGTCKLGASHASQAPGISRYPSVGRFVRQWCYGSFAICSIFFVLVEAPVVRTHTGRLVSDSAVAVVRRSLNYLGFEAPNVFNEADLSMGDRWLEMSVLTTTGAWELVPFRGRDGERLNYGGWDFLRFTNHNSDFLYFGETLQLSRRMIAGVPNPAAFFSEGGIGFQSVTKRIRFDYFKRNRTGVTAYRVQLKANRSSRVSHWRSEPQRFETQVLYDALYQYDGNGHVNQLPVGHNDSMPR
;
A
#
# COMPACT_ATOMS: atom_id res chain seq x y z
N MET A 1 27.25 9.26 17.20
CA MET A 1 27.09 8.01 16.44
C MET A 1 25.83 7.96 15.58
N LEU A 2 24.65 8.35 16.07
CA LEU A 2 23.43 8.41 15.25
C LEU A 2 23.44 9.54 14.19
N ASP A 3 24.23 10.57 14.33
CA ASP A 3 24.31 11.70 13.39
C ASP A 3 25.09 11.38 12.10
N SER A 4 25.96 10.38 12.15
CA SER A 4 26.66 9.84 10.97
C SER A 4 25.91 8.73 10.27
N VAL A 5 24.84 8.23 10.89
CA VAL A 5 24.01 7.15 10.35
C VAL A 5 23.13 7.68 9.23
N ALA A 6 23.35 7.21 8.19
CA ALA A 6 22.74 6.63 7.00
C ALA A 6 21.42 7.20 6.47
N PHE A 7 20.70 8.09 7.12
CA PHE A 7 19.47 8.67 6.61
C PHE A 7 19.68 10.07 6.01
N PRO A 8 18.82 10.49 5.04
CA PRO A 8 18.91 11.84 4.49
C PRO A 8 19.02 12.89 5.62
N PRO A 9 19.69 14.01 5.41
CA PRO A 9 19.79 15.04 6.43
C PRO A 9 18.39 15.58 6.74
N TYR A 10 17.76 15.06 7.78
CA TYR A 10 16.50 15.56 8.32
C TYR A 10 16.75 16.92 8.94
N ARG A 11 16.14 17.97 8.43
CA ARG A 11 16.52 19.33 8.77
C ARG A 11 15.50 20.09 9.61
N SER A 12 14.24 19.61 9.63
CA SER A 12 13.18 20.26 10.38
C SER A 12 12.20 19.22 10.93
N VAL A 13 11.99 19.24 12.23
CA VAL A 13 10.96 18.43 12.91
C VAL A 13 9.59 18.71 12.30
N ASP A 14 9.29 19.97 12.00
CA ASP A 14 8.01 20.37 11.44
C ASP A 14 7.77 19.77 10.05
N ALA A 15 8.78 19.78 9.18
CA ALA A 15 8.68 19.20 7.84
C ALA A 15 8.47 17.67 7.89
N GLU A 16 9.17 16.98 8.79
CA GLU A 16 9.00 15.54 8.99
C GLU A 16 7.59 15.20 9.50
N LEU A 17 7.06 15.99 10.44
CA LEU A 17 5.72 15.80 10.95
C LEU A 17 4.64 16.11 9.90
N ARG A 18 4.85 17.08 9.01
CA ARG A 18 3.97 17.34 7.88
C ARG A 18 3.96 16.16 6.91
N LYS A 19 5.14 15.64 6.57
CA LYS A 19 5.27 14.44 5.74
C LYS A 19 4.53 13.26 6.36
N ALA A 20 4.76 12.98 7.65
CA ALA A 20 4.10 11.90 8.37
C ALA A 20 2.56 12.09 8.40
N GLY A 21 2.08 13.31 8.61
CA GLY A 21 0.65 13.61 8.61
C GLY A 21 -0.01 13.40 7.24
N LEU A 22 0.65 13.80 6.15
CA LEU A 22 0.16 13.56 4.80
C LEU A 22 0.17 12.07 4.45
N LEU A 23 1.28 11.37 4.73
CA LEU A 23 1.40 9.95 4.44
C LEU A 23 0.44 9.10 5.30
N ARG A 24 0.13 9.53 6.52
CA ARG A 24 -0.96 8.96 7.32
C ARG A 24 -2.30 9.08 6.60
N PHE A 25 -2.62 10.26 6.05
CA PHE A 25 -3.87 10.48 5.30
C PHE A 25 -3.95 9.54 4.08
N VAL A 26 -2.90 9.47 3.28
CA VAL A 26 -2.84 8.57 2.10
C VAL A 26 -2.99 7.12 2.51
N LEU A 27 -2.24 6.68 3.53
CA LEU A 27 -2.34 5.32 4.06
C LEU A 27 -3.75 5.01 4.56
N GLY A 28 -4.37 5.95 5.28
CA GLY A 28 -5.71 5.78 5.80
C GLY A 28 -6.75 5.56 4.70
N VAL A 29 -6.66 6.28 3.58
CA VAL A 29 -7.53 6.06 2.41
C VAL A 29 -7.31 4.66 1.83
N VAL A 30 -6.05 4.23 1.65
CA VAL A 30 -5.72 2.89 1.12
C VAL A 30 -6.29 1.81 2.03
N VAL A 31 -6.08 1.92 3.34
CA VAL A 31 -6.55 0.94 4.33
C VAL A 31 -8.09 0.92 4.40
N PHE A 32 -8.74 2.09 4.37
CA PHE A 32 -10.19 2.19 4.36
C PHE A 32 -10.80 1.45 3.16
N VAL A 33 -10.29 1.74 1.95
CA VAL A 33 -10.76 1.09 0.72
C VAL A 33 -10.54 -0.42 0.79
N ARG A 34 -9.38 -0.86 1.27
CA ARG A 34 -9.05 -2.27 1.43
C ARG A 34 -10.04 -2.99 2.34
N PHE A 35 -10.23 -2.52 3.56
CA PHE A 35 -11.10 -3.19 4.53
C PHE A 35 -12.59 -3.04 4.21
N PHE A 36 -13.00 -1.93 3.62
CA PHE A 36 -14.35 -1.80 3.08
C PHE A 36 -14.68 -2.90 2.07
N GLN A 37 -13.74 -3.21 1.19
CA GLN A 37 -13.93 -4.29 0.22
C GLN A 37 -13.87 -5.69 0.85
N ILE A 38 -13.02 -5.91 1.87
CA ILE A 38 -13.03 -7.16 2.64
C ILE A 38 -14.42 -7.38 3.23
N PHE A 39 -14.97 -6.36 3.90
CA PHE A 39 -16.26 -6.47 4.55
C PHE A 39 -17.41 -6.67 3.55
N LEU A 40 -17.35 -5.95 2.43
CA LEU A 40 -18.30 -6.15 1.35
C LEU A 40 -18.21 -7.58 0.79
N SER A 41 -17.02 -8.07 0.50
CA SER A 41 -16.80 -9.42 0.00
C SER A 41 -17.23 -10.47 1.02
N TYR A 42 -16.92 -10.28 2.30
CA TYR A 42 -17.35 -11.18 3.36
C TYR A 42 -18.87 -11.24 3.46
N SER A 43 -19.55 -10.09 3.48
CA SER A 43 -21.00 -10.03 3.59
C SER A 43 -21.73 -10.73 2.44
N VAL A 44 -21.11 -10.71 1.25
CA VAL A 44 -21.73 -11.23 0.02
C VAL A 44 -21.34 -12.69 -0.21
N TYR A 45 -20.06 -13.05 -0.02
CA TYR A 45 -19.52 -14.31 -0.52
C TYR A 45 -19.05 -15.28 0.57
N MET A 46 -18.55 -14.77 1.69
CA MET A 46 -17.82 -15.59 2.66
C MET A 46 -18.65 -16.04 3.85
N SER A 47 -19.69 -15.31 4.17
CA SER A 47 -20.53 -15.62 5.32
C SER A 47 -21.30 -16.93 5.12
N ARG A 48 -21.06 -17.90 5.99
CA ARG A 48 -21.77 -19.20 6.00
C ARG A 48 -23.17 -19.10 6.60
N SER A 49 -23.41 -18.07 7.40
CA SER A 49 -24.65 -17.74 8.09
C SER A 49 -24.95 -16.25 7.91
N PRO A 50 -26.17 -15.80 8.17
CA PRO A 50 -26.45 -14.37 8.25
C PRO A 50 -25.47 -13.70 9.21
N ILE A 51 -24.86 -12.59 8.78
CA ILE A 51 -23.90 -11.84 9.60
C ILE A 51 -24.61 -11.34 10.85
N SER A 52 -24.05 -11.61 12.00
CA SER A 52 -24.60 -11.18 13.27
C SER A 52 -24.58 -9.64 13.42
N PRO A 53 -25.50 -9.04 14.20
CA PRO A 53 -25.43 -7.61 14.49
C PRO A 53 -24.09 -7.18 15.12
N LEU A 54 -23.47 -8.06 15.90
CA LEU A 54 -22.17 -7.80 16.53
C LEU A 54 -21.03 -7.72 15.48
N GLU A 55 -21.03 -8.61 14.50
CA GLU A 55 -20.05 -8.55 13.39
C GLU A 55 -20.23 -7.27 12.56
N TRP A 56 -21.49 -6.90 12.24
CA TRP A 56 -21.76 -5.62 11.57
C TRP A 56 -21.27 -4.42 12.38
N ALA A 57 -21.52 -4.41 13.68
CA ALA A 57 -21.04 -3.36 14.57
C ALA A 57 -19.51 -3.31 14.61
N GLY A 58 -18.85 -4.48 14.66
CA GLY A 58 -17.40 -4.60 14.61
C GLY A 58 -16.79 -4.05 13.31
N MET A 59 -17.37 -4.41 12.16
CA MET A 59 -16.95 -3.89 10.85
C MET A 59 -17.11 -2.37 10.76
N ALA A 60 -18.26 -1.85 11.20
CA ALA A 60 -18.52 -0.42 11.21
C ALA A 60 -17.57 0.33 12.14
N ALA A 61 -17.33 -0.19 13.35
CA ALA A 61 -16.39 0.39 14.31
C ALA A 61 -14.95 0.41 13.75
N PHE A 62 -14.53 -0.65 13.06
CA PHE A 62 -13.22 -0.70 12.43
C PHE A 62 -13.08 0.34 11.30
N LEU A 63 -14.10 0.47 10.44
CA LEU A 63 -14.09 1.49 9.37
C LEU A 63 -14.11 2.90 9.95
N LEU A 64 -14.88 3.14 11.02
CA LEU A 64 -14.87 4.41 11.74
C LEU A 64 -13.50 4.71 12.33
N CYS A 65 -12.85 3.74 12.95
CA CYS A 65 -11.48 3.87 13.46
C CYS A 65 -10.50 4.24 12.33
N THR A 66 -10.65 3.62 11.16
CA THR A 66 -9.82 3.92 9.99
C THR A 66 -10.08 5.35 9.47
N LEU A 67 -11.32 5.81 9.47
CA LEU A 67 -11.65 7.21 9.14
C LEU A 67 -11.05 8.18 10.15
N CYS A 68 -11.16 7.89 11.46
CA CYS A 68 -10.53 8.70 12.51
C CYS A 68 -9.01 8.79 12.31
N PHE A 69 -8.35 7.67 12.00
CA PHE A 69 -6.93 7.64 11.64
C PHE A 69 -6.64 8.51 10.42
N THR A 70 -7.44 8.38 9.35
CA THR A 70 -7.27 9.12 8.10
C THR A 70 -7.29 10.63 8.32
N VAL A 71 -8.32 11.15 8.96
CA VAL A 71 -8.47 12.60 9.20
C VAL A 71 -7.62 13.10 10.38
N GLY A 72 -7.05 12.18 11.17
CA GLY A 72 -6.25 12.50 12.36
C GLY A 72 -7.10 13.00 13.52
N PHE A 73 -8.17 12.29 13.82
CA PHE A 73 -8.97 12.46 15.03
C PHE A 73 -8.66 11.35 16.02
N LEU A 74 -8.38 11.71 17.27
CA LEU A 74 -7.85 10.78 18.28
C LEU A 74 -6.66 9.97 17.73
N THR A 75 -5.78 10.60 17.00
CA THR A 75 -4.80 9.99 16.09
C THR A 75 -4.00 8.86 16.73
N GLN A 76 -3.50 9.05 17.94
CA GLN A 76 -2.68 8.05 18.63
C GLN A 76 -3.49 6.80 18.97
N LEU A 77 -4.68 6.98 19.52
CA LEU A 77 -5.60 5.88 19.85
C LEU A 77 -6.03 5.15 18.57
N ALA A 78 -6.46 5.91 17.55
CA ALA A 78 -6.86 5.33 16.27
C ALA A 78 -5.72 4.55 15.61
N THR A 79 -4.47 5.03 15.67
CA THR A 79 -3.31 4.32 15.13
C THR A 79 -3.05 3.01 15.85
N ALA A 80 -3.12 3.00 17.19
CA ALA A 80 -2.92 1.79 17.99
C ALA A 80 -4.04 0.76 17.76
N LEU A 81 -5.30 1.21 17.77
CA LEU A 81 -6.47 0.35 17.51
C LEU A 81 -6.45 -0.21 16.08
N LEU A 82 -6.03 0.60 15.10
CA LEU A 82 -5.91 0.16 13.71
C LEU A 82 -4.80 -0.88 13.55
N ALA A 83 -3.65 -0.71 14.21
CA ALA A 83 -2.55 -1.67 14.14
C ALA A 83 -2.96 -3.05 14.68
N CYS A 84 -3.59 -3.10 15.86
CA CYS A 84 -4.10 -4.35 16.41
C CYS A 84 -5.30 -4.87 15.61
N GLY A 85 -6.24 -3.99 15.28
CA GLY A 85 -7.48 -4.34 14.61
C GLY A 85 -7.27 -4.88 13.21
N ALA A 86 -6.29 -4.36 12.44
CA ALA A 86 -6.02 -4.84 11.08
C ALA A 86 -5.59 -6.31 11.08
N VAL A 87 -4.67 -6.68 11.96
CA VAL A 87 -4.19 -8.07 12.08
C VAL A 87 -5.31 -9.01 12.54
N ILE A 88 -6.08 -8.61 13.57
CA ILE A 88 -7.20 -9.40 14.09
C ILE A 88 -8.28 -9.58 13.00
N THR A 89 -8.62 -8.51 12.31
CA THR A 89 -9.63 -8.49 11.23
C THR A 89 -9.21 -9.40 10.08
N ASP A 90 -7.97 -9.28 9.62
CA ASP A 90 -7.46 -10.12 8.54
C ASP A 90 -7.39 -11.61 8.94
N HIS A 91 -7.07 -11.91 10.19
CA HIS A 91 -7.15 -13.28 10.70
C HIS A 91 -8.59 -13.80 10.75
N HIS A 92 -9.52 -12.98 11.27
CA HIS A 92 -10.93 -13.38 11.39
C HIS A 92 -11.57 -13.64 10.02
N PHE A 93 -11.29 -12.77 9.06
CA PHE A 93 -11.85 -12.90 7.70
C PHE A 93 -10.99 -13.76 6.77
N GLY A 94 -9.88 -14.32 7.23
CA GLY A 94 -8.98 -15.12 6.41
C GLY A 94 -8.36 -14.36 5.23
N SER A 95 -8.27 -13.03 5.33
CA SER A 95 -7.83 -12.13 4.26
C SER A 95 -6.39 -11.62 4.43
N ARG A 96 -5.64 -12.22 5.37
CA ARG A 96 -4.28 -11.80 5.69
C ARG A 96 -3.34 -11.90 4.50
N THR A 97 -2.56 -10.84 4.31
CA THR A 97 -1.52 -10.75 3.30
C THR A 97 -0.27 -10.12 3.91
N LEU A 98 0.88 -10.25 3.25
CA LEU A 98 2.12 -9.55 3.64
C LEU A 98 1.90 -8.02 3.79
N GLY A 99 0.94 -7.46 3.04
CA GLY A 99 0.54 -6.06 3.18
C GLY A 99 0.08 -5.69 4.59
N THR A 100 -0.53 -6.63 5.32
CA THR A 100 -0.98 -6.42 6.71
C THR A 100 0.21 -6.33 7.66
N ASP A 101 1.25 -7.13 7.44
CA ASP A 101 2.45 -7.12 8.27
C ASP A 101 3.24 -5.82 8.07
N VAL A 102 3.44 -5.43 6.82
CA VAL A 102 4.08 -4.13 6.50
C VAL A 102 3.24 -2.97 7.03
N LEU A 103 1.90 -3.05 6.97
CA LEU A 103 0.99 -2.06 7.55
C LEU A 103 1.22 -1.91 9.05
N ALA A 104 1.31 -3.01 9.79
CA ALA A 104 1.56 -2.96 11.23
C ALA A 104 2.87 -2.21 11.55
N GLY A 105 3.94 -2.48 10.79
CA GLY A 105 5.20 -1.76 10.91
C GLY A 105 5.10 -0.26 10.59
N VAL A 106 4.36 0.11 9.54
CA VAL A 106 4.15 1.53 9.19
C VAL A 106 3.32 2.24 10.26
N LEU A 107 2.26 1.60 10.75
CA LEU A 107 1.44 2.16 11.82
C LEU A 107 2.23 2.34 13.10
N PHE A 108 3.13 1.41 13.42
CA PHE A 108 4.04 1.55 14.54
C PHE A 108 4.96 2.77 14.38
N VAL A 109 5.55 2.98 13.20
CA VAL A 109 6.37 4.16 12.90
C VAL A 109 5.54 5.45 13.07
N LEU A 110 4.33 5.50 12.51
CA LEU A 110 3.44 6.67 12.61
C LEU A 110 2.97 6.94 14.04
N PHE A 111 2.77 5.89 14.85
CA PHE A 111 2.45 5.99 16.27
C PHE A 111 3.61 6.65 17.05
N VAL A 112 4.83 6.15 16.89
CA VAL A 112 6.02 6.67 17.57
C VAL A 112 6.34 8.10 17.13
N LEU A 113 6.10 8.43 15.85
CA LEU A 113 6.26 9.78 15.30
C LEU A 113 5.22 10.76 15.84
N ASN A 114 4.14 10.29 16.44
CA ASN A 114 2.99 11.11 16.78
C ASN A 114 2.48 11.92 15.57
N SER A 115 2.07 11.19 14.52
CA SER A 115 1.67 11.77 13.22
C SER A 115 0.46 12.71 13.29
N GLY A 116 -0.25 12.75 14.45
CA GLY A 116 -1.34 13.68 14.72
C GLY A 116 -0.92 15.13 14.99
N GLN A 117 0.38 15.43 15.10
CA GLN A 117 0.86 16.80 15.36
C GLN A 117 0.71 17.73 14.15
N ARG A 118 0.54 17.21 12.93
CA ARG A 118 0.33 17.99 11.69
C ARG A 118 -0.76 17.34 10.82
N TYR A 119 -1.46 18.18 10.06
CA TYR A 119 -2.53 17.77 9.14
C TYR A 119 -3.56 16.85 9.80
N SER A 120 -4.06 17.26 10.97
CA SER A 120 -5.00 16.47 11.77
C SER A 120 -6.10 17.34 12.37
N ILE A 121 -7.25 16.75 12.59
CA ILE A 121 -8.34 17.37 13.36
C ILE A 121 -7.90 17.61 14.79
N ASP A 122 -7.12 16.71 15.40
CA ASP A 122 -6.57 16.87 16.75
C ASP A 122 -5.84 18.22 16.90
N ARG A 123 -5.01 18.56 15.92
CA ARG A 123 -4.30 19.85 15.94
C ARG A 123 -5.23 21.05 15.84
N LEU A 124 -6.27 20.96 15.01
CA LEU A 124 -7.24 22.04 14.85
C LEU A 124 -7.99 22.30 16.16
N ILE A 125 -8.44 21.22 16.82
CA ILE A 125 -9.13 21.30 18.11
C ILE A 125 -8.20 21.88 19.19
N LEU A 126 -6.94 21.43 19.26
CA LEU A 126 -5.98 21.95 20.22
C LEU A 126 -5.60 23.41 19.97
N ALA A 127 -5.67 23.86 18.71
CA ALA A 127 -5.42 25.26 18.37
C ALA A 127 -6.59 26.19 18.72
N GLN A 128 -7.82 25.67 18.72
CA GLN A 128 -9.04 26.43 19.06
C GLN A 128 -9.28 26.51 20.57
N GLY A 129 -8.76 25.54 21.33
CA GLY A 129 -9.07 25.39 22.76
C GLY A 129 -10.47 24.82 22.98
N GLY A 130 -10.87 24.60 24.21
CA GLY A 130 -12.21 24.15 24.59
C GLY A 130 -12.25 22.81 25.33
N GLY A 131 -13.47 22.29 25.57
CA GLY A 131 -13.68 21.08 26.38
C GLY A 131 -13.00 19.83 25.84
N MET A 132 -12.96 19.68 24.52
CA MET A 132 -12.32 18.56 23.81
C MET A 132 -10.80 18.53 23.98
N GLU A 133 -10.19 19.68 24.23
CA GLU A 133 -8.77 19.80 24.54
C GLU A 133 -8.38 18.98 25.78
N ARG A 134 -9.25 18.89 26.77
CA ARG A 134 -9.03 18.10 28.00
C ARG A 134 -8.89 16.60 27.71
N VAL A 135 -9.56 16.09 26.68
CA VAL A 135 -9.48 14.69 26.24
C VAL A 135 -8.28 14.47 25.34
N LEU A 136 -8.02 15.38 24.40
CA LEU A 136 -6.95 15.23 23.41
C LEU A 136 -5.55 15.45 24.01
N ARG A 137 -5.40 16.36 24.96
CA ARG A 137 -4.11 16.61 25.62
C ARG A 137 -3.53 15.36 26.30
N PRO A 138 -4.24 14.59 27.12
CA PRO A 138 -3.72 13.36 27.68
C PRO A 138 -3.31 12.32 26.63
N LEU A 139 -4.08 12.20 25.55
CA LEU A 139 -3.80 11.22 24.48
C LEU A 139 -2.57 11.60 23.65
N GLN A 140 -2.37 12.87 23.33
CA GLN A 140 -1.13 13.35 22.70
C GLN A 140 0.09 13.27 23.62
N TRP A 141 -0.14 13.38 24.88
CA TRP A 141 0.82 13.26 25.95
C TRP A 141 1.43 11.85 26.09
N PHE A 142 0.66 10.83 25.73
CA PHE A 142 1.09 9.44 25.84
C PHE A 142 2.37 9.16 25.07
N CYS A 143 2.57 9.80 23.92
CA CYS A 143 3.81 9.72 23.14
C CYS A 143 4.71 10.95 23.25
N GLY A 144 4.25 12.03 23.88
CA GLY A 144 4.97 13.30 24.03
C GLY A 144 5.25 14.00 22.69
N ALA A 145 6.00 15.09 22.76
CA ALA A 145 6.46 15.80 21.58
C ALA A 145 7.52 15.01 20.81
N SER A 146 7.46 15.09 19.50
CA SER A 146 8.49 14.49 18.65
C SER A 146 9.68 15.41 18.52
N GLU A 147 10.85 14.91 18.88
CA GLU A 147 12.13 15.53 18.64
C GLU A 147 12.83 14.85 17.45
N MET A 148 13.82 15.49 16.85
CA MET A 148 14.54 14.94 15.70
C MET A 148 15.15 13.56 15.99
N ARG A 149 15.65 13.32 17.19
CA ARG A 149 16.16 12.00 17.59
C ARG A 149 15.10 10.91 17.56
N HIS A 150 13.84 11.21 17.95
CA HIS A 150 12.72 10.27 17.92
C HIS A 150 12.31 9.97 16.49
N ILE A 151 12.31 10.98 15.62
CA ILE A 151 12.01 10.81 14.19
C ILE A 151 13.06 9.91 13.53
N LYS A 152 14.34 10.19 13.72
CA LYS A 152 15.44 9.36 13.23
C LYS A 152 15.29 7.91 13.71
N MET A 153 15.03 7.72 15.00
CA MET A 153 14.88 6.38 15.57
C MET A 153 13.68 5.62 14.98
N ALA A 154 12.52 6.27 14.84
CA ALA A 154 11.36 5.66 14.23
C ALA A 154 11.63 5.21 12.78
N TYR A 155 12.36 6.01 12.00
CA TYR A 155 12.72 5.63 10.63
C TYR A 155 13.76 4.51 10.58
N VAL A 156 14.74 4.52 11.50
CA VAL A 156 15.67 3.39 11.63
C VAL A 156 14.91 2.10 11.93
N MET A 157 13.94 2.16 12.84
CA MET A 157 13.14 0.99 13.19
C MET A 157 12.29 0.51 12.03
N GLY A 158 11.63 1.42 11.31
CA GLY A 158 10.88 1.07 10.10
C GLY A 158 11.76 0.42 9.02
N GLY A 159 12.97 0.96 8.83
CA GLY A 159 13.95 0.39 7.91
C GLY A 159 14.48 -0.97 8.35
N VAL A 160 14.78 -1.13 9.63
CA VAL A 160 15.22 -2.41 10.21
C VAL A 160 14.10 -3.44 10.14
N PHE A 161 12.86 -3.07 10.47
CA PHE A 161 11.70 -3.96 10.33
C PHE A 161 11.56 -4.51 8.91
N TYR A 162 11.57 -3.63 7.91
CA TYR A 162 11.45 -4.05 6.51
C TYR A 162 12.66 -4.89 6.07
N ALA A 163 13.86 -4.56 6.55
CA ALA A 163 15.06 -5.34 6.27
C ALA A 163 15.02 -6.74 6.89
N LEU A 164 14.45 -6.89 8.07
CA LEU A 164 14.28 -8.19 8.71
C LEU A 164 13.23 -9.04 7.99
N LEU A 165 12.10 -8.44 7.58
CA LEU A 165 11.13 -9.13 6.71
C LEU A 165 11.81 -9.60 5.41
N SER A 166 12.60 -8.74 4.79
CA SER A 166 13.35 -9.06 3.56
C SER A 166 14.36 -10.18 3.77
N PHE A 167 15.09 -10.16 4.89
CA PHE A 167 16.07 -11.20 5.24
C PHE A 167 15.41 -12.57 5.49
N VAL A 168 14.27 -12.58 6.18
CA VAL A 168 13.50 -13.81 6.37
C VAL A 168 12.97 -14.32 5.03
N ALA A 169 12.44 -13.43 4.16
CA ALA A 169 12.05 -13.80 2.80
C ALA A 169 13.19 -14.45 2.03
N LEU A 170 14.39 -13.86 2.06
CA LEU A 170 15.57 -14.44 1.40
C LEU A 170 15.82 -15.87 1.82
N SER A 171 15.67 -16.18 3.11
CA SER A 171 15.93 -17.53 3.61
C SER A 171 14.97 -18.59 3.04
N TYR A 172 13.74 -18.19 2.71
CA TYR A 172 12.79 -19.04 1.96
C TYR A 172 13.13 -19.08 0.48
N HIS A 173 13.50 -17.94 -0.11
CA HIS A 173 13.86 -17.86 -1.53
C HIS A 173 15.08 -18.72 -1.88
N LEU A 174 16.07 -18.82 -1.00
CA LEU A 174 17.24 -19.67 -1.21
C LEU A 174 16.91 -21.18 -1.18
N ALA A 175 15.79 -21.57 -0.61
CA ALA A 175 15.29 -22.94 -0.60
C ALA A 175 14.36 -23.25 -1.78
N ASP A 176 13.95 -22.24 -2.56
CA ASP A 176 12.99 -22.39 -3.66
C ASP A 176 13.69 -22.52 -5.01
N PRO A 177 13.41 -23.58 -5.80
CA PRO A 177 14.08 -23.83 -7.09
C PRO A 177 13.88 -22.70 -8.12
N TYR A 178 12.73 -22.02 -8.13
CA TYR A 178 12.48 -20.92 -9.05
C TYR A 178 13.35 -19.70 -8.75
N TRP A 179 13.56 -19.41 -7.48
CA TRP A 179 14.44 -18.32 -7.06
C TRP A 179 15.91 -18.63 -7.35
N VAL A 180 16.38 -19.83 -6.98
CA VAL A 180 17.78 -20.23 -7.17
C VAL A 180 18.13 -20.30 -8.66
N SER A 181 17.21 -20.76 -9.51
CA SER A 181 17.43 -20.78 -10.96
C SER A 181 17.32 -19.41 -11.63
N GLY A 182 16.83 -18.38 -10.92
CA GLY A 182 16.54 -17.06 -11.48
C GLY A 182 15.28 -17.03 -12.34
N LEU A 183 14.41 -18.03 -12.24
CA LEU A 183 13.19 -18.15 -13.04
C LEU A 183 12.04 -17.31 -12.50
N THR A 184 12.07 -16.93 -11.21
CA THR A 184 10.95 -16.30 -10.49
C THR A 184 10.39 -15.07 -11.21
N THR A 185 11.25 -14.13 -11.59
CA THR A 185 10.77 -12.87 -12.22
C THR A 185 10.14 -13.14 -13.58
N LYS A 186 10.73 -14.03 -14.39
CA LYS A 186 10.16 -14.43 -15.68
C LYS A 186 8.80 -15.07 -15.49
N SER A 187 8.71 -16.05 -14.57
CA SER A 187 7.44 -16.73 -14.26
C SER A 187 6.40 -15.78 -13.71
N LEU A 188 6.79 -14.82 -12.85
CA LEU A 188 5.91 -13.82 -12.28
C LEU A 188 5.30 -12.91 -13.37
N PHE A 189 6.11 -12.42 -14.31
CA PHE A 189 5.63 -11.50 -15.33
C PHE A 189 4.80 -12.19 -16.43
N THR A 190 5.07 -13.46 -16.74
CA THR A 190 4.28 -14.21 -17.71
C THR A 190 3.03 -14.86 -17.11
N ASN A 191 2.89 -14.79 -15.77
CA ASN A 191 1.79 -15.38 -15.02
C ASN A 191 0.50 -14.55 -15.17
N SER A 192 -0.54 -15.15 -15.74
CA SER A 192 -1.83 -14.48 -15.99
C SER A 192 -2.57 -14.08 -14.71
N TYR A 193 -2.27 -14.72 -13.58
CA TYR A 193 -2.88 -14.40 -12.29
C TYR A 193 -2.17 -13.27 -11.55
N LEU A 194 -0.85 -13.32 -11.52
CA LEU A 194 -0.05 -12.40 -10.71
C LEU A 194 0.31 -11.11 -11.46
N CYS A 195 0.43 -11.14 -12.79
CA CYS A 195 0.82 -9.98 -13.59
C CYS A 195 -0.38 -9.33 -14.30
N LYS A 196 -0.55 -8.02 -14.14
CA LYS A 196 -1.60 -7.23 -14.81
C LYS A 196 -1.42 -7.15 -16.33
N HIS A 197 -0.18 -7.25 -16.79
CA HIS A 197 0.21 -7.09 -18.21
C HIS A 197 0.93 -8.34 -18.74
N TYR A 198 0.53 -9.53 -18.28
CA TYR A 198 1.16 -10.79 -18.63
C TYR A 198 1.22 -11.04 -20.16
N GLN A 199 0.23 -10.59 -20.90
CA GLN A 199 0.19 -10.73 -22.37
C GLN A 199 1.35 -10.03 -23.04
N PHE A 200 1.72 -8.82 -22.57
CA PHE A 200 2.89 -8.10 -23.06
C PHE A 200 4.17 -8.89 -22.79
N PHE A 201 4.34 -9.44 -21.60
CA PHE A 201 5.55 -10.22 -21.27
C PHE A 201 5.59 -11.56 -22.00
N ARG A 202 4.47 -12.21 -22.24
CA ARG A 202 4.38 -13.40 -23.10
C ARG A 202 4.76 -13.08 -24.54
N TYR A 203 4.34 -11.92 -25.06
CA TYR A 203 4.77 -11.43 -26.38
C TYR A 203 6.28 -11.18 -26.40
N VAL A 204 6.85 -10.50 -25.41
CA VAL A 204 8.30 -10.30 -25.30
C VAL A 204 9.04 -11.64 -25.25
N GLU A 205 8.53 -12.61 -24.53
CA GLU A 205 9.10 -13.94 -24.46
C GLU A 205 9.06 -14.66 -25.81
N SER A 206 7.97 -14.54 -26.56
CA SER A 206 7.87 -15.15 -27.89
C SER A 206 8.85 -14.56 -28.91
N VAL A 207 9.12 -13.25 -28.80
CA VAL A 207 10.03 -12.54 -29.72
C VAL A 207 11.50 -12.67 -29.28
N SER A 208 11.76 -12.61 -27.96
CA SER A 208 13.13 -12.63 -27.42
C SER A 208 13.16 -13.34 -26.05
N PRO A 209 13.10 -14.66 -26.02
CA PRO A 209 13.09 -15.43 -24.77
C PRO A 209 14.37 -15.21 -23.93
N GLY A 210 15.50 -14.97 -24.60
CA GLY A 210 16.78 -14.67 -23.94
C GLY A 210 16.76 -13.35 -23.15
N ALA A 211 16.16 -12.31 -23.69
CA ALA A 211 16.10 -11.00 -23.01
C ALA A 211 15.34 -11.07 -21.68
N LEU A 212 14.16 -11.71 -21.67
CA LEU A 212 13.38 -11.86 -20.45
C LEU A 212 14.10 -12.77 -19.43
N SER A 213 14.82 -13.78 -19.89
CA SER A 213 15.61 -14.67 -19.02
C SER A 213 16.79 -13.92 -18.36
N VAL A 214 17.54 -13.12 -19.12
CA VAL A 214 18.63 -12.27 -18.59
C VAL A 214 18.08 -11.27 -17.56
N PHE A 215 16.99 -10.61 -17.89
CA PHE A 215 16.31 -9.70 -16.96
C PHE A 215 15.89 -10.42 -15.67
N SER A 216 15.35 -11.63 -15.78
CA SER A 216 14.90 -12.43 -14.63
C SER A 216 16.07 -12.80 -13.70
N ILE A 217 17.20 -13.27 -14.27
CA ILE A 217 18.39 -13.61 -13.50
C ILE A 217 18.95 -12.36 -12.80
N PHE A 218 19.09 -11.24 -13.54
CA PHE A 218 19.56 -9.98 -12.95
C PHE A 218 18.67 -9.50 -11.81
N SER A 219 17.34 -9.58 -11.99
CA SER A 219 16.38 -9.21 -10.96
C SER A 219 16.47 -10.11 -9.73
N ALA A 220 16.62 -11.43 -9.91
CA ALA A 220 16.77 -12.38 -8.81
C ALA A 220 18.05 -12.12 -8.00
N ILE A 221 19.18 -11.89 -8.68
CA ILE A 221 20.45 -11.55 -8.03
C ILE A 221 20.34 -10.22 -7.27
N GLY A 222 19.85 -9.18 -7.93
CA GLY A 222 19.72 -7.86 -7.30
C GLY A 222 18.78 -7.89 -6.09
N GLN A 223 17.67 -8.63 -6.17
CA GLN A 223 16.74 -8.80 -5.06
C GLN A 223 17.38 -9.58 -3.90
N SER A 224 18.16 -10.64 -4.20
CA SER A 224 18.86 -11.39 -3.16
C SER A 224 19.92 -10.55 -2.46
N VAL A 225 20.70 -9.75 -3.20
CA VAL A 225 21.66 -8.79 -2.63
C VAL A 225 20.96 -7.75 -1.77
N PHE A 226 19.84 -7.20 -2.25
CA PHE A 226 19.04 -6.25 -1.49
C PHE A 226 18.56 -6.88 -0.17
N GLN A 227 17.96 -8.07 -0.22
CA GLN A 227 17.41 -8.75 0.94
C GLN A 227 18.49 -9.17 1.96
N ALA A 228 19.65 -9.63 1.47
CA ALA A 228 20.76 -10.04 2.35
C ALA A 228 21.44 -8.86 3.04
N PHE A 229 21.64 -7.77 2.31
CA PHE A 229 22.55 -6.71 2.73
C PHE A 229 21.87 -5.35 2.98
N MET A 230 20.55 -5.29 3.00
CA MET A 230 19.84 -4.01 3.21
C MET A 230 20.33 -3.27 4.47
N ILE A 231 20.47 -3.97 5.62
CA ILE A 231 20.93 -3.35 6.86
C ILE A 231 22.33 -2.75 6.68
N PRO A 232 23.39 -3.52 6.38
CA PRO A 232 24.74 -2.98 6.24
C PRO A 232 24.84 -1.93 5.12
N LEU A 233 24.13 -2.10 4.02
CA LEU A 233 24.12 -1.13 2.92
C LEU A 233 23.52 0.23 3.33
N MET A 234 22.58 0.26 4.27
CA MET A 234 22.02 1.51 4.77
C MET A 234 23.06 2.36 5.54
N PHE A 235 24.14 1.78 6.04
CA PHE A 235 25.16 2.51 6.78
C PHE A 235 26.22 3.18 5.88
N CYS A 236 26.32 2.83 4.60
CA CYS A 236 27.22 3.46 3.67
C CYS A 236 26.48 4.33 2.64
N ARG A 237 27.15 5.38 2.14
CA ARG A 237 26.53 6.36 1.22
C ARG A 237 26.05 5.74 -0.10
N TRP A 238 26.87 4.89 -0.70
CA TRP A 238 26.53 4.22 -1.97
C TRP A 238 25.51 3.12 -1.78
N GLY A 239 25.64 2.34 -0.71
CA GLY A 239 24.67 1.31 -0.37
C GLY A 239 23.28 1.87 -0.14
N ARG A 240 23.16 3.02 0.53
CA ARG A 240 21.87 3.72 0.67
C ARG A 240 21.23 4.12 -0.66
N ARG A 241 22.05 4.61 -1.60
CA ARG A 241 21.55 4.93 -2.94
C ARG A 241 21.02 3.69 -3.64
N PHE A 242 21.76 2.59 -3.51
CA PHE A 242 21.33 1.28 -4.02
C PHE A 242 20.02 0.83 -3.35
N VAL A 243 19.94 0.81 -2.02
CA VAL A 243 18.73 0.44 -1.28
C VAL A 243 17.54 1.30 -1.69
N CYS A 244 17.70 2.63 -1.72
CA CYS A 244 16.65 3.55 -2.10
C CYS A 244 16.16 3.32 -3.53
N PHE A 245 17.09 3.17 -4.48
CA PHE A 245 16.78 2.97 -5.90
C PHE A 245 16.19 1.59 -6.15
N TRP A 246 16.85 0.53 -5.67
CA TRP A 246 16.40 -0.85 -5.91
C TRP A 246 15.04 -1.12 -5.28
N GLY A 247 14.90 -0.84 -3.98
CA GLY A 247 13.63 -1.03 -3.29
C GLY A 247 12.52 -0.14 -3.84
N GLY A 248 12.82 1.14 -4.16
CA GLY A 248 11.86 2.02 -4.81
C GLY A 248 11.42 1.52 -6.18
N SER A 249 12.35 1.02 -7.00
CA SER A 249 12.04 0.42 -8.31
C SER A 249 11.21 -0.86 -8.15
N PHE A 250 11.54 -1.71 -7.19
CA PHE A 250 10.76 -2.91 -6.88
C PHE A 250 9.32 -2.57 -6.49
N ILE A 251 9.13 -1.59 -5.60
CA ILE A 251 7.80 -1.13 -5.18
C ILE A 251 7.01 -0.56 -6.37
N LEU A 252 7.63 0.26 -7.22
CA LEU A 252 6.97 0.84 -8.39
C LEU A 252 6.61 -0.23 -9.43
N VAL A 253 7.51 -1.18 -9.70
CA VAL A 253 7.24 -2.33 -10.58
C VAL A 253 6.09 -3.16 -10.02
N SER A 254 6.10 -3.45 -8.73
CA SER A 254 5.01 -4.16 -8.06
C SER A 254 3.68 -3.41 -8.17
N LEU A 255 3.69 -2.10 -7.97
CA LEU A 255 2.50 -1.26 -8.08
C LEU A 255 1.88 -1.27 -9.49
N ILE A 256 2.73 -1.23 -10.51
CA ILE A 256 2.30 -1.12 -11.92
C ILE A 256 1.93 -2.50 -12.49
N PHE A 257 2.77 -3.50 -12.27
CA PHE A 257 2.69 -4.76 -13.01
C PHE A 257 2.11 -5.91 -12.19
N ILE A 258 2.28 -5.94 -10.87
CA ILE A 258 1.97 -7.11 -10.06
C ILE A 258 0.69 -6.93 -9.26
N ASN A 259 -0.10 -8.01 -9.15
CA ASN A 259 -1.33 -8.06 -8.36
C ASN A 259 -1.03 -8.46 -6.90
N LEU A 260 -0.47 -7.55 -6.11
CA LEU A 260 -0.13 -7.77 -4.69
C LEU A 260 -1.10 -7.10 -3.72
N SER A 261 -2.35 -6.90 -4.14
CA SER A 261 -3.33 -6.21 -3.31
C SER A 261 -2.82 -4.81 -2.90
N TYR A 262 -2.88 -4.45 -1.64
CA TYR A 262 -2.46 -3.14 -1.15
C TYR A 262 -1.00 -3.08 -0.64
N LEU A 263 -0.27 -4.21 -0.66
CA LEU A 263 1.12 -4.28 -0.23
C LEU A 263 2.01 -3.18 -0.83
N PRO A 264 2.08 -2.99 -2.17
CA PRO A 264 2.98 -1.99 -2.74
C PRO A 264 2.62 -0.56 -2.33
N HIS A 265 1.35 -0.30 -2.02
CA HIS A 265 0.90 1.03 -1.55
C HIS A 265 1.41 1.31 -0.13
N VAL A 266 1.36 0.31 0.75
CA VAL A 266 1.86 0.41 2.12
C VAL A 266 3.38 0.53 2.13
N GLU A 267 4.05 -0.28 1.31
CA GLU A 267 5.51 -0.21 1.11
C GLU A 267 5.94 1.16 0.59
N LEU A 268 5.22 1.73 -0.38
CA LEU A 268 5.49 3.06 -0.89
C LEU A 268 5.40 4.12 0.21
N VAL A 269 4.39 4.05 1.08
CA VAL A 269 4.28 4.96 2.23
C VAL A 269 5.49 4.81 3.17
N LEU A 270 5.90 3.58 3.49
CA LEU A 270 7.08 3.33 4.31
C LEU A 270 8.34 3.89 3.65
N TRP A 271 8.50 3.66 2.35
CA TRP A 271 9.64 4.14 1.57
C TRP A 271 9.74 5.65 1.55
N LEU A 272 8.61 6.33 1.32
CA LEU A 272 8.53 7.80 1.37
C LEU A 272 8.77 8.34 2.77
N LEU A 273 8.30 7.68 3.83
CA LEU A 273 8.63 8.06 5.21
C LEU A 273 10.13 8.03 5.45
N ILE A 274 10.82 6.98 5.03
CA ILE A 274 12.24 6.75 5.34
C ILE A 274 13.16 7.56 4.41
N PHE A 275 12.92 7.52 3.10
CA PHE A 275 13.89 7.98 2.10
C PHE A 275 13.55 9.31 1.44
N TYR A 276 12.29 9.77 1.50
CA TYR A 276 11.96 11.07 0.91
C TYR A 276 12.55 12.21 1.78
N PRO A 277 13.44 13.03 1.21
CA PRO A 277 14.10 14.07 1.98
C PRO A 277 13.12 15.17 2.35
N SER A 278 13.02 15.50 3.63
CA SER A 278 12.25 16.62 4.13
C SER A 278 13.18 17.74 4.56
N GLY A 279 13.15 18.82 3.81
CA GLY A 279 13.81 20.06 4.15
C GLY A 279 15.25 20.23 3.65
N SER A 280 15.52 21.42 3.11
CA SER A 280 16.85 21.98 2.86
C SER A 280 17.29 22.85 4.03
N ALA A 281 18.60 22.99 4.28
CA ALA A 281 19.13 23.82 5.38
C ALA A 281 18.83 25.31 5.20
N ALA A 282 18.67 25.76 3.97
CA ALA A 282 18.30 27.14 3.64
C ALA A 282 16.98 27.13 2.86
N PRO A 283 16.11 28.12 3.05
CA PRO A 283 14.94 28.26 2.20
C PRO A 283 15.41 28.40 0.75
N THR A 284 14.91 27.52 -0.12
CA THR A 284 15.20 27.59 -1.56
C THR A 284 14.28 28.60 -2.25
N ALA A 285 13.19 28.97 -1.59
CA ALA A 285 12.25 29.97 -2.06
C ALA A 285 11.80 30.87 -0.90
N GLU A 286 11.81 32.16 -1.14
CA GLU A 286 11.20 33.17 -0.26
C GLU A 286 10.09 33.84 -1.06
N ILE A 287 8.85 33.84 -0.52
CA ILE A 287 7.67 34.36 -1.20
C ILE A 287 7.06 35.47 -0.34
N VAL A 288 6.99 36.67 -0.90
CA VAL A 288 6.31 37.81 -0.28
C VAL A 288 4.87 37.85 -0.81
N TYR A 289 3.91 37.90 0.10
CA TYR A 289 2.48 37.89 -0.19
C TYR A 289 1.74 39.06 0.48
N ASP A 290 0.65 39.52 -0.16
CA ASP A 290 -0.23 40.54 0.42
C ASP A 290 -1.03 39.95 1.58
N ASP A 291 -0.62 40.25 2.82
CA ASP A 291 -1.24 39.77 4.05
C ASP A 291 -2.61 40.41 4.36
N ARG A 292 -3.06 41.39 3.55
CA ARG A 292 -4.41 41.97 3.59
C ARG A 292 -5.39 41.33 2.59
N CYS A 293 -4.94 40.38 1.78
CA CYS A 293 -5.73 39.74 0.73
C CYS A 293 -6.08 38.29 1.11
N ASN A 294 -7.37 37.95 1.19
CA ASN A 294 -7.82 36.60 1.52
C ASN A 294 -7.37 35.54 0.48
N LEU A 295 -7.34 35.88 -0.81
CA LEU A 295 -6.87 34.97 -1.86
C LEU A 295 -5.37 34.65 -1.66
N CYS A 296 -4.53 35.67 -1.37
CA CYS A 296 -3.11 35.48 -1.15
C CYS A 296 -2.82 34.64 0.09
N LEU A 297 -3.58 34.86 1.17
CA LEU A 297 -3.52 34.01 2.36
C LEU A 297 -3.92 32.57 2.08
N THR A 298 -4.96 32.36 1.27
CA THR A 298 -5.39 31.02 0.87
C THR A 298 -4.34 30.34 -0.01
N ALA A 299 -3.80 31.04 -1.00
CA ALA A 299 -2.72 30.55 -1.85
C ALA A 299 -1.47 30.19 -1.02
N MET A 300 -1.08 31.05 -0.07
CA MET A 300 0.01 30.78 0.86
C MET A 300 -0.25 29.52 1.71
N ARG A 301 -1.48 29.35 2.22
CA ARG A 301 -1.87 28.14 2.98
C ARG A 301 -1.77 26.89 2.13
N ILE A 302 -2.24 26.92 0.89
CA ILE A 302 -2.14 25.80 -0.06
C ILE A 302 -0.68 25.50 -0.37
N LEU A 303 0.13 26.48 -0.72
CA LEU A 303 1.55 26.30 -0.98
C LEU A 303 2.31 25.79 0.25
N SER A 304 1.99 26.30 1.43
CA SER A 304 2.54 25.78 2.69
C SER A 304 2.12 24.34 2.97
N PHE A 305 0.90 23.95 2.57
CA PHE A 305 0.42 22.58 2.71
C PHE A 305 1.20 21.62 1.79
N VAL A 306 1.44 22.00 0.54
CA VAL A 306 2.18 21.15 -0.42
C VAL A 306 3.70 21.22 -0.26
N ASP A 307 4.22 22.17 0.51
CA ASP A 307 5.64 22.28 0.83
C ASP A 307 6.04 21.31 1.94
N LEU A 308 6.07 20.01 1.63
CA LEU A 308 6.46 18.96 2.56
C LEU A 308 7.90 19.14 3.07
N SER A 309 8.75 19.75 2.25
CA SER A 309 10.15 19.97 2.60
C SER A 309 10.39 21.19 3.47
N GLY A 310 9.39 22.08 3.67
CA GLY A 310 9.50 23.27 4.50
C GLY A 310 10.57 24.27 4.02
N VAL A 311 10.83 24.29 2.71
CA VAL A 311 11.88 25.13 2.12
C VAL A 311 11.36 26.44 1.55
N ILE A 312 10.04 26.68 1.60
CA ILE A 312 9.43 27.95 1.23
C ILE A 312 9.27 28.80 2.49
N ARG A 313 9.88 29.98 2.48
CA ARG A 313 9.67 30.99 3.51
C ARG A 313 8.62 32.00 3.03
N PHE A 314 7.51 32.07 3.73
CA PHE A 314 6.45 33.03 3.43
C PHE A 314 6.64 34.29 4.28
N LEU A 315 6.68 35.44 3.63
CA LEU A 315 6.91 36.72 4.25
C LEU A 315 5.72 37.65 4.01
N PRO A 316 5.08 38.21 5.06
CA PRO A 316 4.01 39.18 4.87
C PRO A 316 4.55 40.51 4.33
N ALA A 317 3.89 41.07 3.33
CA ALA A 317 4.34 42.33 2.71
C ALA A 317 4.46 43.49 3.69
N SER A 318 3.61 43.53 4.71
CA SER A 318 3.63 44.55 5.76
C SER A 318 4.92 44.59 6.57
N ARG A 319 5.69 43.47 6.59
CA ARG A 319 6.92 43.34 7.40
C ARG A 319 8.18 43.07 6.56
N SER A 320 8.08 43.18 5.23
CA SER A 320 9.12 42.73 4.31
C SER A 320 9.72 43.87 3.49
N GLY A 321 9.60 45.13 3.93
CA GLY A 321 10.10 46.29 3.20
C GLY A 321 11.62 46.22 2.91
N GLU A 322 12.44 45.85 3.90
CA GLU A 322 13.90 45.70 3.73
C GLU A 322 14.25 44.56 2.75
N VAL A 323 13.54 43.44 2.86
CA VAL A 323 13.74 42.27 1.95
C VAL A 323 13.41 42.63 0.52
N LEU A 324 12.29 43.34 0.30
CA LEU A 324 11.85 43.80 -1.02
C LEU A 324 12.84 44.82 -1.60
N ALA A 325 13.31 45.77 -0.79
CA ALA A 325 14.34 46.73 -1.21
C ALA A 325 15.64 46.01 -1.63
N GLY A 326 16.06 44.99 -0.87
CA GLY A 326 17.21 44.16 -1.21
C GLY A 326 17.01 43.30 -2.50
N TRP A 327 15.77 43.12 -2.93
CA TRP A 327 15.44 42.46 -4.20
C TRP A 327 15.22 43.45 -5.36
N GLY A 328 15.25 44.77 -5.11
CA GLY A 328 14.90 45.79 -6.09
C GLY A 328 13.42 45.78 -6.49
N VAL A 329 12.54 45.32 -5.58
CA VAL A 329 11.09 45.20 -5.79
C VAL A 329 10.38 46.25 -4.97
N ARG A 330 9.46 46.97 -5.58
CA ARG A 330 8.65 47.97 -4.91
C ARG A 330 7.54 47.34 -4.09
N GLN A 331 7.20 47.94 -2.97
CA GLN A 331 6.16 47.40 -2.09
C GLN A 331 4.74 47.42 -2.70
N ASP A 332 4.49 48.38 -3.61
CA ASP A 332 3.26 48.48 -4.35
C ASP A 332 3.09 47.34 -5.39
N GLU A 333 4.18 46.78 -5.91
CA GLU A 333 4.15 45.60 -6.78
C GLU A 333 3.52 44.40 -6.06
N VAL A 334 3.85 44.19 -4.78
CA VAL A 334 3.28 43.08 -4.00
C VAL A 334 1.79 43.28 -3.71
N ALA A 335 1.33 44.55 -3.70
CA ALA A 335 -0.10 44.85 -3.64
C ALA A 335 -0.86 44.43 -4.92
N THR A 336 -0.18 44.17 -6.02
CA THR A 336 -0.74 43.73 -7.29
C THR A 336 -0.58 42.24 -7.49
N TYR A 337 0.60 41.66 -7.23
CA TYR A 337 0.88 40.22 -7.42
C TYR A 337 1.88 39.69 -6.39
N MET A 338 1.90 38.37 -6.20
CA MET A 338 2.89 37.72 -5.36
C MET A 338 4.27 37.78 -6.04
N VAL A 339 5.29 38.03 -5.24
CA VAL A 339 6.69 38.05 -5.67
C VAL A 339 7.49 37.08 -4.84
N GLY A 340 8.39 36.35 -5.47
CA GLY A 340 9.24 35.40 -4.76
C GLY A 340 10.63 35.28 -5.38
N LYS A 341 11.60 34.99 -4.51
CA LYS A 341 12.97 34.68 -4.89
C LYS A 341 13.17 33.17 -4.78
N VAL A 342 13.38 32.50 -5.92
CA VAL A 342 13.60 31.05 -5.98
C VAL A 342 14.99 30.79 -6.51
N ARG A 343 15.82 30.09 -5.75
CA ARG A 343 17.24 29.82 -6.09
C ARG A 343 18.01 31.07 -6.50
N GLY A 344 17.77 32.17 -5.83
CA GLY A 344 18.46 33.46 -6.09
C GLY A 344 17.85 34.33 -7.20
N LYS A 345 16.91 33.82 -8.02
CA LYS A 345 16.22 34.56 -9.08
C LYS A 345 14.85 35.03 -8.61
N ILE A 346 14.45 36.22 -9.03
CA ILE A 346 13.15 36.81 -8.67
C ILE A 346 12.13 36.45 -9.74
N TYR A 347 11.00 35.93 -9.29
CA TYR A 347 9.85 35.59 -10.11
C TYR A 347 8.63 36.34 -9.62
N ARG A 348 7.73 36.67 -10.55
CA ARG A 348 6.53 37.46 -10.29
C ARG A 348 5.29 36.75 -10.85
N ALA A 349 4.15 37.02 -10.26
CA ALA A 349 2.85 36.61 -10.81
C ALA A 349 2.78 35.12 -11.19
N TYR A 350 2.36 34.81 -12.41
CA TYR A 350 2.17 33.45 -12.90
C TYR A 350 3.47 32.62 -12.92
N ASP A 351 4.59 33.25 -13.30
CA ASP A 351 5.90 32.57 -13.39
C ASP A 351 6.39 32.09 -12.04
N LEU A 352 6.03 32.77 -10.95
CA LEU A 352 6.31 32.30 -9.60
C LEU A 352 5.60 30.98 -9.31
N TYR A 353 4.31 30.86 -9.64
CA TYR A 353 3.55 29.63 -9.41
C TYR A 353 4.09 28.49 -10.26
N LEU A 354 4.37 28.73 -11.53
CA LEU A 354 4.97 27.73 -12.42
C LEU A 354 6.33 27.25 -11.92
N THR A 355 7.18 28.19 -11.46
CA THR A 355 8.50 27.85 -10.91
C THR A 355 8.38 27.04 -9.63
N VAL A 356 7.51 27.44 -8.72
CA VAL A 356 7.26 26.70 -7.47
C VAL A 356 6.68 25.32 -7.76
N ALA A 357 5.77 25.20 -8.73
CA ALA A 357 5.20 23.91 -9.11
C ALA A 357 6.26 22.95 -9.67
N LYS A 358 7.22 23.43 -10.46
CA LYS A 358 8.35 22.62 -10.96
C LYS A 358 9.25 22.12 -9.83
N GLU A 359 9.40 22.89 -8.74
CA GLU A 359 10.24 22.56 -7.59
C GLU A 359 9.55 21.59 -6.58
N LYS A 360 8.23 21.44 -6.65
CA LYS A 360 7.46 20.69 -5.66
C LYS A 360 6.82 19.45 -6.27
N ALA A 361 7.25 18.27 -5.83
CA ALA A 361 6.79 16.99 -6.39
C ALA A 361 5.27 16.82 -6.35
N LEU A 362 4.60 17.28 -5.29
CA LEU A 362 3.13 17.24 -5.19
C LEU A 362 2.42 18.12 -6.23
N LEU A 363 3.10 19.11 -6.80
CA LEU A 363 2.55 19.99 -7.82
C LEU A 363 2.90 19.54 -9.25
N TRP A 364 3.76 18.55 -9.43
CA TRP A 364 4.14 18.05 -10.76
C TRP A 364 2.97 17.66 -11.68
N PRO A 365 1.88 17.05 -11.18
CA PRO A 365 0.72 16.79 -12.03
C PRO A 365 0.11 18.04 -12.67
N PHE A 366 0.28 19.21 -12.06
CA PHE A 366 -0.23 20.48 -12.57
C PHE A 366 0.76 21.21 -13.48
N VAL A 367 2.04 20.81 -13.49
CA VAL A 367 3.09 21.47 -14.29
C VAL A 367 2.76 21.48 -15.78
N PRO A 368 2.30 20.38 -16.43
CA PRO A 368 1.93 20.42 -17.85
C PRO A 368 0.85 21.47 -18.16
N ILE A 369 -0.18 21.57 -17.31
CA ILE A 369 -1.27 22.54 -17.46
C ILE A 369 -0.73 23.97 -17.33
N LEU A 370 0.12 24.21 -16.33
CA LEU A 370 0.75 25.51 -16.13
C LEU A 370 1.70 25.89 -17.27
N VAL A 371 2.46 24.94 -17.83
CA VAL A 371 3.33 25.18 -18.98
C VAL A 371 2.50 25.54 -20.21
N ILE A 372 1.45 24.78 -20.52
CA ILE A 372 0.54 25.08 -21.64
C ILE A 372 -0.08 26.47 -21.45
N GLY A 373 -0.55 26.78 -20.23
CA GLY A 373 -1.08 28.12 -19.90
C GLY A 373 -0.05 29.24 -20.10
N SER A 374 1.23 29.00 -19.77
CA SER A 374 2.31 29.96 -19.98
C SER A 374 2.60 30.18 -21.47
N VAL A 375 2.77 29.10 -22.24
CA VAL A 375 3.10 29.14 -23.67
C VAL A 375 1.96 29.77 -24.50
N SER A 376 0.71 29.47 -24.17
CA SER A 376 -0.46 30.07 -24.84
C SER A 376 -0.72 31.53 -24.45
N GLY A 377 -0.06 32.04 -23.43
CA GLY A 377 -0.33 33.35 -22.84
C GLY A 377 -1.67 33.45 -22.11
N PHE A 378 -2.46 32.37 -22.08
CA PHE A 378 -3.75 32.33 -21.39
C PHE A 378 -3.59 32.38 -19.86
N GLY A 379 -2.64 31.63 -19.33
CA GLY A 379 -2.38 31.58 -17.89
C GLY A 379 -2.02 32.93 -17.27
N PRO A 380 -1.03 33.67 -17.81
CA PRO A 380 -0.72 35.03 -17.37
C PRO A 380 -1.90 35.99 -17.42
N ARG A 381 -2.70 35.95 -18.50
CA ARG A 381 -3.90 36.83 -18.69
C ARG A 381 -4.96 36.54 -17.61
N VAL A 382 -5.27 35.27 -17.37
CA VAL A 382 -6.22 34.87 -16.33
C VAL A 382 -5.70 35.28 -14.95
N TYR A 383 -4.42 35.09 -14.69
CA TYR A 383 -3.81 35.51 -13.42
C TYR A 383 -3.92 37.03 -13.22
N GLU A 384 -3.59 37.84 -14.23
CA GLU A 384 -3.70 39.31 -14.16
C GLU A 384 -5.11 39.77 -13.90
N GLU A 385 -6.10 39.18 -14.56
CA GLU A 385 -7.50 39.52 -14.37
C GLU A 385 -7.98 39.20 -12.95
N VAL A 386 -7.61 38.02 -12.45
CA VAL A 386 -7.88 37.64 -11.05
C VAL A 386 -7.14 38.55 -10.09
N ALA A 387 -5.86 38.87 -10.36
CA ALA A 387 -5.06 39.74 -9.50
C ALA A 387 -5.62 41.15 -9.38
N LYS A 388 -6.14 41.73 -10.48
CA LYS A 388 -6.80 43.05 -10.48
C LYS A 388 -8.06 43.06 -9.63
N ARG A 389 -8.85 41.99 -9.66
CA ARG A 389 -10.17 41.88 -8.99
C ARG A 389 -10.12 41.15 -7.64
N ARG A 390 -8.97 40.65 -7.21
CA ARG A 390 -8.84 39.73 -6.08
C ARG A 390 -9.44 40.25 -4.75
N ARG A 391 -9.30 41.56 -4.47
CA ARG A 391 -9.87 42.15 -3.23
C ARG A 391 -11.38 42.31 -3.33
N ALA A 392 -11.91 42.60 -4.51
CA ALA A 392 -13.36 42.70 -4.74
C ALA A 392 -14.02 41.32 -4.71
N LEU A 393 -13.37 40.31 -5.29
CA LEU A 393 -13.90 38.95 -5.39
C LEU A 393 -13.77 38.15 -4.08
N PHE A 394 -12.66 38.30 -3.36
CA PHE A 394 -12.32 37.47 -2.20
C PHE A 394 -12.27 38.23 -0.86
N GLY A 395 -12.50 39.53 -0.90
CA GLY A 395 -12.51 40.38 0.28
C GLY A 395 -11.13 40.70 0.88
N THR A 396 -11.12 41.58 1.87
CA THR A 396 -9.94 41.96 2.63
C THR A 396 -9.95 41.34 4.01
N CYS A 397 -8.80 40.83 4.45
CA CYS A 397 -8.62 40.40 5.84
C CYS A 397 -8.51 41.62 6.76
N LYS A 398 -9.31 41.67 7.81
CA LYS A 398 -8.98 42.48 8.98
C LYS A 398 -7.72 41.85 9.60
N LEU A 399 -6.67 42.63 9.79
CA LEU A 399 -5.47 42.23 10.52
C LEU A 399 -5.87 41.83 11.96
N GLY A 400 -6.41 40.65 12.14
CA GLY A 400 -6.49 39.97 13.41
C GLY A 400 -5.10 39.46 13.73
N ALA A 401 -4.63 39.76 14.93
CA ALA A 401 -3.32 39.42 15.46
C ALA A 401 -2.74 38.12 14.92
N SER A 402 -1.50 38.20 14.48
CA SER A 402 -0.71 37.06 14.04
C SER A 402 -1.03 35.83 14.91
N HIS A 403 -1.74 34.85 14.36
CA HIS A 403 -1.52 33.49 14.78
C HIS A 403 -0.09 33.11 14.31
N ALA A 404 0.91 33.78 14.90
CA ALA A 404 2.18 33.14 15.12
C ALA A 404 1.78 31.87 15.86
N SER A 405 1.76 30.76 15.17
CA SER A 405 1.51 29.45 15.70
C SER A 405 2.58 29.21 16.78
N GLN A 406 2.35 29.72 17.96
CA GLN A 406 2.96 29.19 19.16
C GLN A 406 2.52 27.73 19.15
N ALA A 407 3.48 26.86 18.90
CA ALA A 407 3.26 25.43 19.08
C ALA A 407 2.63 25.32 20.48
N PRO A 408 1.40 24.76 20.59
CA PRO A 408 0.73 24.67 21.88
C PRO A 408 1.71 24.05 22.86
N GLY A 409 1.90 24.69 24.01
CA GLY A 409 2.90 24.34 24.99
C GLY A 409 2.88 22.84 25.28
N ILE A 410 3.97 22.21 24.91
CA ILE A 410 4.07 20.77 24.83
C ILE A 410 4.34 20.24 26.22
N SER A 411 3.38 19.46 26.69
CA SER A 411 3.56 18.43 27.72
C SER A 411 4.06 18.90 29.11
N ARG A 412 3.14 18.94 30.07
CA ARG A 412 3.46 18.95 31.50
C ARG A 412 4.14 17.67 32.01
N TYR A 413 4.25 16.61 31.19
CA TYR A 413 4.74 15.29 31.61
C TYR A 413 5.70 14.65 30.59
N PRO A 414 6.90 15.21 30.38
CA PRO A 414 7.86 14.68 29.42
C PRO A 414 8.41 13.29 29.79
N SER A 415 8.25 12.87 31.04
CA SER A 415 8.72 11.58 31.54
C SER A 415 7.91 10.40 31.04
N VAL A 416 6.58 10.51 30.97
CA VAL A 416 5.69 9.43 30.51
C VAL A 416 5.87 9.17 29.01
N GLY A 417 5.91 10.20 28.18
CA GLY A 417 6.14 10.02 26.75
C GLY A 417 7.50 9.40 26.44
N ARG A 418 8.53 9.70 27.24
CA ARG A 418 9.85 9.05 27.17
C ARG A 418 9.76 7.57 27.52
N PHE A 419 9.09 7.25 28.60
CA PHE A 419 8.89 5.88 29.07
C PHE A 419 8.14 5.04 28.01
N VAL A 420 7.00 5.53 27.50
CA VAL A 420 6.22 4.83 26.47
C VAL A 420 7.06 4.56 25.23
N ARG A 421 7.83 5.57 24.74
CA ARG A 421 8.71 5.37 23.58
C ARG A 421 9.82 4.34 23.85
N GLN A 422 10.43 4.36 25.02
CA GLN A 422 11.43 3.35 25.38
C GLN A 422 10.84 1.94 25.42
N TRP A 423 9.63 1.81 25.93
CA TRP A 423 8.88 0.54 25.88
C TRP A 423 8.58 0.10 24.44
N CYS A 424 8.10 1.00 23.59
CA CYS A 424 7.89 0.69 22.18
C CYS A 424 9.18 0.23 21.50
N TYR A 425 10.30 0.92 21.74
CA TYR A 425 11.58 0.54 21.17
C TYR A 425 12.08 -0.80 21.69
N GLY A 426 11.99 -1.04 22.99
CA GLY A 426 12.40 -2.31 23.60
C GLY A 426 11.56 -3.48 23.11
N SER A 427 10.24 -3.34 23.13
CA SER A 427 9.32 -4.38 22.63
C SER A 427 9.57 -4.68 21.15
N PHE A 428 9.75 -3.66 20.32
CA PHE A 428 10.06 -3.84 18.92
C PHE A 428 11.37 -4.61 18.72
N ALA A 429 12.43 -4.25 19.44
CA ALA A 429 13.72 -4.94 19.34
C ALA A 429 13.59 -6.42 19.76
N ILE A 430 12.89 -6.69 20.86
CA ILE A 430 12.63 -8.05 21.35
C ILE A 430 11.83 -8.86 20.30
N CYS A 431 10.72 -8.32 19.80
CA CYS A 431 9.92 -8.98 18.76
C CYS A 431 10.74 -9.24 17.49
N SER A 432 11.59 -8.29 17.07
CA SER A 432 12.47 -8.44 15.90
C SER A 432 13.48 -9.57 16.06
N ILE A 433 14.08 -9.70 17.24
CA ILE A 433 15.03 -10.79 17.54
C ILE A 433 14.29 -12.15 17.51
N PHE A 434 13.17 -12.25 18.22
CA PHE A 434 12.39 -13.48 18.22
C PHE A 434 11.87 -13.86 16.84
N PHE A 435 11.47 -12.87 16.04
CA PHE A 435 11.02 -13.09 14.66
C PHE A 435 12.13 -13.76 13.80
N VAL A 436 13.34 -13.25 13.84
CA VAL A 436 14.46 -13.86 13.08
C VAL A 436 14.78 -15.25 13.60
N LEU A 437 14.80 -15.45 14.93
CA LEU A 437 15.11 -16.74 15.53
C LEU A 437 14.09 -17.83 15.19
N VAL A 438 12.81 -17.46 15.10
CA VAL A 438 11.71 -18.40 14.90
C VAL A 438 11.41 -18.63 13.42
N GLU A 439 11.47 -17.56 12.59
CA GLU A 439 11.00 -17.62 11.21
C GLU A 439 12.09 -17.80 10.16
N ALA A 440 13.36 -17.44 10.45
CA ALA A 440 14.42 -17.66 9.46
C ALA A 440 14.86 -19.13 9.40
N PRO A 441 14.58 -19.88 8.30
CA PRO A 441 14.95 -21.30 8.20
C PRO A 441 16.42 -21.57 8.46
N VAL A 442 17.32 -20.71 7.96
CA VAL A 442 18.78 -20.83 8.18
C VAL A 442 19.14 -20.75 9.65
N VAL A 443 18.49 -19.88 10.42
CA VAL A 443 18.72 -19.76 11.86
C VAL A 443 18.06 -20.93 12.60
N ARG A 444 16.86 -21.31 12.20
CA ARG A 444 16.09 -22.40 12.84
C ARG A 444 16.80 -23.76 12.75
N THR A 445 17.47 -24.07 11.66
CA THR A 445 18.26 -25.32 11.55
C THR A 445 19.35 -25.43 12.62
N HIS A 446 19.87 -24.30 13.10
CA HIS A 446 20.89 -24.24 14.14
C HIS A 446 20.31 -24.10 15.55
N THR A 447 19.18 -23.39 15.70
CA THR A 447 18.54 -23.14 17.00
C THR A 447 17.46 -24.17 17.37
N GLY A 448 16.91 -24.91 16.40
CA GLY A 448 15.84 -25.89 16.62
C GLY A 448 16.21 -27.07 17.55
N ARG A 449 17.49 -27.24 17.87
CA ARG A 449 17.96 -28.20 18.88
C ARG A 449 17.84 -27.66 20.31
N LEU A 450 17.63 -26.36 20.49
CA LEU A 450 17.64 -25.69 21.81
C LEU A 450 16.25 -25.35 22.33
N VAL A 451 15.24 -25.30 21.47
CA VAL A 451 13.88 -24.86 21.82
C VAL A 451 12.86 -25.88 21.32
N SER A 452 11.91 -26.24 22.16
CA SER A 452 10.84 -27.20 21.80
C SER A 452 9.93 -26.63 20.71
N ASP A 453 9.43 -27.47 19.80
CA ASP A 453 8.53 -27.08 18.71
C ASP A 453 7.23 -26.43 19.25
N SER A 454 6.75 -26.84 20.41
CA SER A 454 5.60 -26.23 21.07
C SER A 454 5.86 -24.78 21.50
N ALA A 455 7.03 -24.51 22.09
CA ALA A 455 7.42 -23.14 22.44
C ALA A 455 7.59 -22.25 21.21
N VAL A 456 8.21 -22.78 20.15
CA VAL A 456 8.34 -22.09 18.86
C VAL A 456 6.95 -21.76 18.29
N ALA A 457 5.99 -22.69 18.35
CA ALA A 457 4.64 -22.47 17.86
C ALA A 457 3.89 -21.37 18.63
N VAL A 458 4.07 -21.32 19.96
CA VAL A 458 3.48 -20.26 20.79
C VAL A 458 4.07 -18.90 20.47
N VAL A 459 5.41 -18.80 20.37
CA VAL A 459 6.10 -17.54 20.03
C VAL A 459 5.69 -17.09 18.64
N ARG A 460 5.68 -17.98 17.64
CA ARG A 460 5.23 -17.68 16.27
C ARG A 460 3.81 -17.14 16.26
N ARG A 461 2.87 -17.80 16.93
CA ARG A 461 1.49 -17.34 17.01
C ARG A 461 1.38 -15.94 17.62
N SER A 462 2.14 -15.67 18.68
CA SER A 462 2.16 -14.35 19.32
C SER A 462 2.74 -13.28 18.40
N LEU A 463 3.84 -13.58 17.70
CA LEU A 463 4.46 -12.67 16.72
C LEU A 463 3.51 -12.37 15.55
N ASN A 464 2.78 -13.38 15.06
CA ASN A 464 1.81 -13.22 13.99
C ASN A 464 0.69 -12.23 14.36
N TYR A 465 0.22 -12.24 15.61
CA TYR A 465 -0.75 -11.24 16.09
C TYR A 465 -0.18 -9.83 16.20
N LEU A 466 1.15 -9.70 16.26
CA LEU A 466 1.84 -8.40 16.28
C LEU A 466 2.26 -7.93 14.87
N GLY A 467 1.90 -8.65 13.81
CA GLY A 467 2.24 -8.32 12.44
C GLY A 467 3.62 -8.81 11.99
N PHE A 468 4.25 -9.72 12.74
CA PHE A 468 5.51 -10.37 12.35
C PHE A 468 5.22 -11.76 11.80
N GLU A 469 5.05 -11.86 10.50
CA GLU A 469 4.90 -13.15 9.80
C GLU A 469 5.97 -13.30 8.71
N ALA A 470 6.38 -14.55 8.47
CA ALA A 470 7.38 -14.85 7.46
C ALA A 470 6.85 -14.59 6.04
N PRO A 471 7.44 -13.67 5.29
CA PRO A 471 7.04 -13.39 3.92
C PRO A 471 7.57 -14.47 2.98
N ASN A 472 6.83 -15.54 2.81
CA ASN A 472 7.13 -16.58 1.80
C ASN A 472 6.24 -16.36 0.58
N VAL A 473 6.61 -15.39 -0.26
CA VAL A 473 5.87 -15.01 -1.46
C VAL A 473 6.65 -15.34 -2.73
N PHE A 474 5.93 -15.55 -3.84
CA PHE A 474 6.50 -15.91 -5.14
C PHE A 474 7.32 -17.20 -5.13
N ASN A 475 6.96 -18.13 -4.27
CA ASN A 475 7.49 -19.48 -4.27
C ASN A 475 6.86 -20.32 -5.42
N GLU A 476 7.33 -21.53 -5.61
CA GLU A 476 6.81 -22.45 -6.62
C GLU A 476 5.28 -22.60 -6.54
N ALA A 477 4.71 -22.67 -5.33
CA ALA A 477 3.28 -22.81 -5.14
C ALA A 477 2.50 -21.58 -5.60
N ASP A 478 3.02 -20.37 -5.32
CA ASP A 478 2.38 -19.12 -5.74
C ASP A 478 2.46 -18.94 -7.27
N LEU A 479 3.61 -19.28 -7.86
CA LEU A 479 3.81 -19.19 -9.31
C LEU A 479 2.97 -20.23 -10.06
N SER A 480 2.78 -21.42 -9.47
CA SER A 480 1.96 -22.48 -10.06
C SER A 480 0.47 -22.12 -10.15
N MET A 481 0.00 -21.11 -9.39
CA MET A 481 -1.39 -20.64 -9.49
C MET A 481 -1.72 -19.96 -10.82
N GLY A 482 -0.75 -19.37 -11.47
CA GLY A 482 -0.94 -18.88 -12.84
C GLY A 482 -0.93 -19.98 -13.88
N ASP A 483 -0.29 -21.10 -13.53
CA ASP A 483 -0.20 -22.27 -14.40
C ASP A 483 -1.35 -23.25 -14.19
N ARG A 484 -2.09 -23.14 -13.08
CA ARG A 484 -3.23 -23.99 -12.76
C ARG A 484 -4.36 -23.14 -12.21
N TRP A 485 -5.55 -23.26 -12.79
CA TRP A 485 -6.71 -22.51 -12.33
C TRP A 485 -8.00 -23.30 -12.48
N LEU A 486 -8.98 -22.92 -11.69
CA LEU A 486 -10.34 -23.41 -11.82
C LEU A 486 -11.12 -22.49 -12.74
N GLU A 487 -11.78 -23.08 -13.72
CA GLU A 487 -12.79 -22.43 -14.54
C GLU A 487 -14.15 -22.99 -14.18
N MET A 488 -15.11 -22.14 -13.99
CA MET A 488 -16.48 -22.52 -13.73
C MET A 488 -17.39 -21.95 -14.79
N SER A 489 -18.32 -22.79 -15.25
CA SER A 489 -19.42 -22.38 -16.12
C SER A 489 -20.75 -22.84 -15.54
N VAL A 490 -21.79 -22.07 -15.73
CA VAL A 490 -23.16 -22.41 -15.31
C VAL A 490 -24.07 -22.57 -16.53
N LEU A 491 -24.97 -23.52 -16.46
CA LEU A 491 -26.05 -23.68 -17.42
C LEU A 491 -27.29 -22.95 -16.90
N THR A 492 -27.66 -21.90 -17.60
CA THR A 492 -28.84 -21.11 -17.25
C THR A 492 -30.14 -21.80 -17.67
N THR A 493 -31.26 -21.37 -17.12
CA THR A 493 -32.60 -21.86 -17.53
C THR A 493 -32.92 -21.58 -18.98
N THR A 494 -32.17 -20.68 -19.64
CA THR A 494 -32.28 -20.42 -21.08
C THR A 494 -31.53 -21.43 -21.93
N GLY A 495 -30.84 -22.40 -21.33
CA GLY A 495 -30.01 -23.40 -22.02
C GLY A 495 -28.63 -22.90 -22.45
N ALA A 496 -28.23 -21.68 -22.06
CA ALA A 496 -26.91 -21.12 -22.36
C ALA A 496 -25.90 -21.44 -21.27
N TRP A 497 -24.66 -21.78 -21.69
CA TRP A 497 -23.52 -21.90 -20.81
C TRP A 497 -22.85 -20.52 -20.63
N GLU A 498 -22.78 -20.07 -19.41
CA GLU A 498 -22.13 -18.79 -19.05
C GLU A 498 -20.91 -19.04 -18.16
N LEU A 499 -19.80 -18.38 -18.49
CA LEU A 499 -18.59 -18.42 -17.67
C LEU A 499 -18.80 -17.62 -16.39
N VAL A 500 -18.55 -18.24 -15.24
CA VAL A 500 -18.58 -17.54 -13.96
C VAL A 500 -17.37 -16.62 -13.87
N PRO A 501 -17.53 -15.30 -13.66
CA PRO A 501 -16.48 -14.31 -13.86
C PRO A 501 -15.45 -14.24 -12.73
N PHE A 502 -14.72 -15.32 -12.50
CA PHE A 502 -13.55 -15.33 -11.61
C PHE A 502 -12.25 -15.31 -12.39
N ARG A 503 -12.19 -16.19 -13.38
CA ARG A 503 -11.06 -16.41 -14.23
C ARG A 503 -11.54 -16.44 -15.66
N GLY A 504 -10.74 -15.85 -16.53
CA GLY A 504 -10.95 -15.99 -17.96
C GLY A 504 -10.43 -17.33 -18.48
N ARG A 505 -10.59 -17.55 -19.77
CA ARG A 505 -10.20 -18.80 -20.44
C ARG A 505 -8.69 -19.07 -20.37
N ASP A 506 -7.89 -18.01 -20.29
CA ASP A 506 -6.41 -18.08 -20.19
C ASP A 506 -5.91 -18.07 -18.74
N GLY A 507 -6.84 -18.22 -17.77
CA GLY A 507 -6.50 -18.13 -16.34
C GLY A 507 -6.27 -16.73 -15.83
N GLU A 508 -6.54 -15.70 -16.64
CA GLU A 508 -6.46 -14.30 -16.22
C GLU A 508 -7.53 -13.98 -15.17
N ARG A 509 -7.23 -13.01 -14.32
CA ARG A 509 -8.20 -12.47 -13.38
C ARG A 509 -9.27 -11.68 -14.11
N LEU A 510 -10.52 -12.08 -13.94
CA LEU A 510 -11.65 -11.27 -14.36
C LEU A 510 -12.08 -10.35 -13.23
N ASN A 511 -12.30 -9.07 -13.56
CA ASN A 511 -12.82 -8.11 -12.61
C ASN A 511 -14.28 -8.39 -12.33
N TYR A 512 -14.59 -8.50 -11.05
CA TYR A 512 -15.94 -8.67 -10.59
C TYR A 512 -16.49 -7.34 -10.04
N GLY A 513 -17.57 -6.86 -10.63
CA GLY A 513 -18.34 -5.74 -10.09
C GLY A 513 -18.08 -4.35 -10.67
N GLY A 514 -17.30 -4.19 -11.77
CA GLY A 514 -17.19 -2.91 -12.49
C GLY A 514 -16.35 -1.82 -11.79
N TRP A 515 -15.59 -2.18 -10.77
CA TRP A 515 -14.74 -1.26 -10.01
C TRP A 515 -13.27 -1.37 -10.43
N ASP A 516 -13.01 -1.22 -11.72
CA ASP A 516 -11.69 -1.43 -12.32
C ASP A 516 -10.58 -0.56 -11.72
N PHE A 517 -10.91 0.65 -11.28
CA PHE A 517 -9.93 1.54 -10.67
C PHE A 517 -9.47 1.08 -9.27
N LEU A 518 -10.21 0.18 -8.63
CA LEU A 518 -9.87 -0.42 -7.34
C LEU A 518 -9.27 -1.83 -7.47
N ARG A 519 -8.68 -2.16 -8.62
CA ARG A 519 -8.07 -3.47 -8.90
C ARG A 519 -7.11 -3.97 -7.83
N PHE A 520 -6.39 -3.06 -7.20
CA PHE A 520 -5.45 -3.39 -6.13
C PHE A 520 -6.13 -3.97 -4.88
N THR A 521 -7.44 -3.81 -4.76
CA THR A 521 -8.22 -4.25 -3.61
C THR A 521 -9.06 -5.50 -3.90
N ASN A 522 -9.23 -5.88 -5.16
CA ASN A 522 -10.05 -7.03 -5.58
C ASN A 522 -9.47 -8.40 -5.20
N HIS A 523 -8.29 -8.43 -4.59
CA HIS A 523 -7.67 -9.68 -4.15
C HIS A 523 -8.55 -10.51 -3.21
N ASN A 524 -9.46 -9.87 -2.48
CA ASN A 524 -10.28 -10.56 -1.50
C ASN A 524 -11.52 -11.24 -2.07
N SER A 525 -12.12 -10.74 -3.13
CA SER A 525 -13.23 -11.44 -3.77
C SER A 525 -12.77 -12.78 -4.38
N ASP A 526 -11.48 -12.84 -4.74
CA ASP A 526 -10.82 -14.05 -5.21
C ASP A 526 -10.20 -14.87 -4.06
N PHE A 527 -10.15 -14.35 -2.84
CA PHE A 527 -9.33 -14.92 -1.77
C PHE A 527 -9.80 -16.32 -1.35
N LEU A 528 -11.08 -16.57 -1.29
CA LEU A 528 -11.60 -17.91 -1.08
C LEU A 528 -11.18 -18.86 -2.19
N TYR A 529 -11.33 -18.39 -3.41
CA TYR A 529 -10.99 -19.12 -4.60
C TYR A 529 -9.46 -19.32 -4.71
N PHE A 530 -8.69 -18.31 -4.33
CA PHE A 530 -7.24 -18.35 -4.25
C PHE A 530 -6.76 -19.38 -3.23
N GLY A 531 -7.27 -19.34 -2.00
CA GLY A 531 -6.88 -20.29 -0.96
C GLY A 531 -7.19 -21.74 -1.36
N GLU A 532 -8.31 -21.97 -2.00
CA GLU A 532 -8.73 -23.28 -2.50
C GLU A 532 -7.88 -23.73 -3.68
N THR A 533 -7.62 -22.85 -4.66
CA THR A 533 -6.75 -23.14 -5.80
C THR A 533 -5.33 -23.42 -5.33
N LEU A 534 -4.82 -22.66 -4.36
CA LEU A 534 -3.51 -22.86 -3.76
C LEU A 534 -3.43 -24.20 -3.02
N GLN A 535 -4.44 -24.55 -2.22
CA GLN A 535 -4.48 -25.85 -1.54
C GLN A 535 -4.54 -27.00 -2.54
N LEU A 536 -5.35 -26.86 -3.57
CA LEU A 536 -5.43 -27.87 -4.63
C LEU A 536 -4.09 -27.99 -5.37
N SER A 537 -3.47 -26.89 -5.75
CA SER A 537 -2.16 -26.89 -6.39
C SER A 537 -1.08 -27.52 -5.51
N ARG A 538 -1.04 -27.20 -4.23
CA ARG A 538 -0.11 -27.82 -3.26
C ARG A 538 -0.34 -29.31 -3.12
N ARG A 539 -1.58 -29.78 -3.05
CA ARG A 539 -1.90 -31.20 -3.00
C ARG A 539 -1.48 -31.94 -4.29
N MET A 540 -1.66 -31.30 -5.43
CA MET A 540 -1.24 -31.90 -6.71
C MET A 540 0.28 -31.98 -6.84
N ILE A 541 1.01 -30.95 -6.38
CA ILE A 541 2.50 -30.95 -6.34
C ILE A 541 2.99 -32.04 -5.37
N ALA A 542 2.32 -32.22 -4.24
CA ALA A 542 2.64 -33.26 -3.26
C ALA A 542 2.24 -34.69 -3.70
N GLY A 543 1.72 -34.86 -4.91
CA GLY A 543 1.32 -36.17 -5.43
C GLY A 543 0.07 -36.76 -4.78
N VAL A 544 -0.72 -35.97 -4.06
CA VAL A 544 -1.99 -36.41 -3.46
C VAL A 544 -3.12 -36.19 -4.47
N PRO A 545 -3.63 -37.23 -5.12
CA PRO A 545 -4.66 -37.05 -6.13
C PRO A 545 -6.03 -37.30 -5.54
N ASN A 546 -6.92 -36.43 -5.62
CA ASN A 546 -8.31 -36.62 -6.04
C ASN A 546 -9.04 -35.27 -6.08
N PRO A 547 -9.06 -34.57 -7.23
CA PRO A 547 -9.92 -33.41 -7.41
C PRO A 547 -11.39 -33.71 -7.12
N ALA A 548 -11.83 -34.94 -7.37
CA ALA A 548 -13.20 -35.36 -7.09
C ALA A 548 -13.60 -35.22 -5.63
N ALA A 549 -12.70 -35.54 -4.68
CA ALA A 549 -12.98 -35.37 -3.25
C ALA A 549 -13.04 -33.88 -2.83
N PHE A 550 -12.30 -33.00 -3.51
CA PHE A 550 -12.30 -31.57 -3.24
C PHE A 550 -13.62 -30.91 -3.66
N PHE A 551 -14.23 -31.39 -4.75
CA PHE A 551 -15.49 -30.91 -5.29
C PHE A 551 -16.69 -31.77 -4.95
N SER A 552 -16.51 -32.85 -4.16
CA SER A 552 -17.63 -33.66 -3.67
C SER A 552 -18.50 -32.86 -2.68
N GLU A 553 -19.74 -33.27 -2.51
CA GLU A 553 -20.64 -32.64 -1.55
C GLU A 553 -20.01 -32.59 -0.14
N GLY A 554 -19.97 -31.41 0.47
CA GLY A 554 -19.26 -31.18 1.74
C GLY A 554 -17.79 -30.80 1.59
N GLY A 555 -17.19 -30.90 0.40
CA GLY A 555 -15.83 -30.41 0.13
C GLY A 555 -15.75 -28.88 0.12
N ILE A 556 -14.57 -28.35 0.41
CA ILE A 556 -14.33 -26.88 0.49
C ILE A 556 -14.62 -26.22 -0.87
N GLY A 557 -14.16 -26.82 -1.96
CA GLY A 557 -14.38 -26.30 -3.32
C GLY A 557 -15.86 -26.28 -3.70
N PHE A 558 -16.59 -27.32 -3.37
CA PHE A 558 -18.03 -27.39 -3.59
C PHE A 558 -18.80 -26.27 -2.86
N GLN A 559 -18.47 -26.02 -1.60
CA GLN A 559 -19.11 -24.97 -0.82
C GLN A 559 -18.89 -23.58 -1.42
N SER A 560 -17.69 -23.29 -1.89
CA SER A 560 -17.36 -21.99 -2.51
C SER A 560 -18.04 -21.78 -3.85
N VAL A 561 -18.04 -22.81 -4.70
CA VAL A 561 -18.75 -22.80 -5.98
C VAL A 561 -20.24 -22.55 -5.76
N THR A 562 -20.86 -23.30 -4.86
CA THR A 562 -22.29 -23.20 -4.59
C THR A 562 -22.68 -21.81 -4.06
N LYS A 563 -21.89 -21.24 -3.16
CA LYS A 563 -22.12 -19.88 -2.65
C LYS A 563 -22.05 -18.82 -3.75
N ARG A 564 -21.06 -18.96 -4.63
CA ARG A 564 -20.88 -18.02 -5.73
C ARG A 564 -22.03 -18.08 -6.71
N ILE A 565 -22.42 -19.29 -7.15
CA ILE A 565 -23.56 -19.50 -8.03
C ILE A 565 -24.84 -18.95 -7.39
N ARG A 566 -25.06 -19.25 -6.10
CA ARG A 566 -26.23 -18.76 -5.38
C ARG A 566 -26.31 -17.24 -5.37
N PHE A 567 -25.18 -16.56 -5.19
CA PHE A 567 -25.17 -15.10 -5.17
C PHE A 567 -25.35 -14.51 -6.56
N ASP A 568 -24.55 -14.93 -7.53
CA ASP A 568 -24.49 -14.28 -8.84
C ASP A 568 -25.73 -14.52 -9.68
N TYR A 569 -26.26 -15.73 -9.65
CA TYR A 569 -27.35 -16.13 -10.50
C TYR A 569 -28.69 -16.13 -9.79
N PHE A 570 -28.79 -16.67 -8.58
CA PHE A 570 -30.07 -16.72 -7.88
C PHE A 570 -30.45 -15.42 -7.19
N LYS A 571 -29.51 -14.69 -6.63
CA LYS A 571 -29.80 -13.43 -5.92
C LYS A 571 -29.69 -12.20 -6.81
N ARG A 572 -28.62 -12.12 -7.60
CA ARG A 572 -28.31 -10.93 -8.38
C ARG A 572 -29.02 -10.91 -9.72
N ASN A 573 -28.89 -11.95 -10.52
CA ASN A 573 -29.42 -11.98 -11.88
C ASN A 573 -30.85 -12.50 -11.95
N ARG A 574 -31.40 -13.05 -10.86
CA ARG A 574 -32.73 -13.71 -10.81
C ARG A 574 -32.92 -14.80 -11.87
N THR A 575 -31.85 -15.30 -12.47
CA THR A 575 -31.85 -16.39 -13.44
C THR A 575 -31.57 -17.69 -12.70
N GLY A 576 -32.40 -18.69 -12.96
CA GLY A 576 -32.15 -20.02 -12.44
C GLY A 576 -30.93 -20.65 -13.10
N VAL A 577 -30.20 -21.47 -12.35
CA VAL A 577 -29.10 -22.29 -12.83
C VAL A 577 -29.53 -23.74 -12.72
N THR A 578 -29.45 -24.49 -13.83
CA THR A 578 -29.84 -25.91 -13.88
C THR A 578 -28.66 -26.86 -13.66
N ALA A 579 -27.47 -26.43 -14.06
CA ALA A 579 -26.24 -27.18 -13.86
C ALA A 579 -25.03 -26.26 -13.80
N TYR A 580 -23.92 -26.76 -13.27
CA TYR A 580 -22.63 -26.08 -13.36
C TYR A 580 -21.51 -27.07 -13.69
N ARG A 581 -20.48 -26.56 -14.36
CA ARG A 581 -19.28 -27.31 -14.73
C ARG A 581 -18.08 -26.71 -14.07
N VAL A 582 -17.23 -27.55 -13.50
CA VAL A 582 -15.97 -27.14 -12.89
C VAL A 582 -14.84 -27.82 -13.64
N GLN A 583 -13.92 -27.03 -14.17
CA GLN A 583 -12.74 -27.52 -14.85
C GLN A 583 -11.49 -27.04 -14.12
N LEU A 584 -10.59 -27.96 -13.79
CA LEU A 584 -9.23 -27.63 -13.41
C LEU A 584 -8.38 -27.61 -14.67
N LYS A 585 -7.88 -26.45 -15.04
CA LYS A 585 -7.02 -26.24 -16.19
C LYS A 585 -5.59 -25.99 -15.74
N ALA A 586 -4.63 -26.41 -16.55
CA ALA A 586 -3.23 -26.11 -16.37
C ALA A 586 -2.60 -25.67 -17.69
N ASN A 587 -1.65 -24.74 -17.60
CA ASN A 587 -0.74 -24.49 -18.70
C ASN A 587 0.35 -25.58 -18.67
N ARG A 588 0.69 -26.14 -19.83
CA ARG A 588 1.90 -26.94 -19.96
C ARG A 588 3.11 -26.02 -19.81
N SER A 589 3.65 -25.92 -18.60
CA SER A 589 4.92 -25.24 -18.41
C SER A 589 6.07 -26.17 -18.76
N SER A 590 7.11 -25.63 -19.42
CA SER A 590 8.37 -26.34 -19.58
C SER A 590 8.93 -26.66 -18.19
N ARG A 591 9.48 -27.85 -18.00
CA ARG A 591 10.18 -28.21 -16.74
C ARG A 591 11.26 -27.19 -16.46
N VAL A 592 11.50 -26.88 -15.19
CA VAL A 592 12.48 -25.89 -14.71
C VAL A 592 13.86 -26.06 -15.36
N SER A 593 14.23 -27.28 -15.73
CA SER A 593 15.49 -27.59 -16.43
C SER A 593 15.61 -27.03 -17.86
N HIS A 594 14.52 -26.74 -18.53
CA HIS A 594 14.50 -26.32 -19.94
C HIS A 594 14.11 -24.85 -20.15
N TRP A 595 13.77 -24.13 -19.10
CA TRP A 595 13.23 -22.77 -19.21
C TRP A 595 14.21 -21.73 -19.82
N ARG A 596 15.50 -22.02 -19.82
CA ARG A 596 16.51 -21.11 -20.39
C ARG A 596 16.62 -21.23 -21.90
N SER A 597 16.31 -22.40 -22.45
CA SER A 597 16.53 -22.73 -23.86
C SER A 597 15.26 -22.81 -24.69
N GLU A 598 14.11 -23.01 -24.06
CA GLU A 598 12.84 -23.15 -24.78
C GLU A 598 11.85 -22.06 -24.35
N PRO A 599 11.09 -21.47 -25.30
CA PRO A 599 9.97 -20.59 -24.95
C PRO A 599 8.93 -21.38 -24.16
N GLN A 600 8.33 -20.75 -23.15
CA GLN A 600 7.24 -21.38 -22.41
C GLN A 600 6.06 -21.65 -23.35
N ARG A 601 5.63 -22.90 -23.43
CA ARG A 601 4.41 -23.26 -24.15
C ARG A 601 3.21 -23.09 -23.22
N PHE A 602 2.32 -22.18 -23.59
CA PHE A 602 1.09 -21.90 -22.84
C PHE A 602 -0.11 -22.68 -23.40
N GLU A 603 0.10 -23.96 -23.71
CA GLU A 603 -0.98 -24.86 -24.11
C GLU A 603 -1.80 -25.21 -22.86
N THR A 604 -3.09 -24.91 -22.91
CA THR A 604 -4.01 -25.23 -21.81
C THR A 604 -4.40 -26.71 -21.89
N GLN A 605 -4.20 -27.42 -20.78
CA GLN A 605 -4.64 -28.79 -20.57
C GLN A 605 -5.73 -28.83 -19.52
N VAL A 606 -6.81 -29.55 -19.76
CA VAL A 606 -7.83 -29.83 -18.75
C VAL A 606 -7.36 -31.02 -17.91
N LEU A 607 -7.11 -30.81 -16.63
CA LEU A 607 -6.68 -31.84 -15.69
C LEU A 607 -7.85 -32.53 -14.99
N TYR A 608 -8.96 -31.80 -14.84
CA TYR A 608 -10.17 -32.30 -14.21
C TYR A 608 -11.36 -31.59 -14.82
N ASP A 609 -12.45 -32.35 -15.01
CA ASP A 609 -13.72 -31.89 -15.57
C ASP A 609 -14.87 -32.58 -14.86
N ALA A 610 -15.78 -31.83 -14.30
CA ALA A 610 -16.94 -32.36 -13.63
C ALA A 610 -18.18 -31.51 -13.91
N LEU A 611 -19.28 -32.19 -14.20
CA LEU A 611 -20.59 -31.60 -14.41
C LEU A 611 -21.48 -31.92 -13.20
N TYR A 612 -22.13 -30.91 -12.68
CA TYR A 612 -23.03 -31.00 -11.53
C TYR A 612 -24.41 -30.47 -11.93
N GLN A 613 -25.46 -31.20 -11.62
CA GLN A 613 -26.83 -30.80 -11.90
C GLN A 613 -27.59 -30.58 -10.59
N TYR A 614 -28.38 -29.51 -10.52
CA TYR A 614 -29.30 -29.28 -9.44
C TYR A 614 -30.55 -30.14 -9.60
N ASP A 615 -30.96 -30.85 -8.56
CA ASP A 615 -32.28 -31.44 -8.49
C ASP A 615 -33.35 -30.39 -8.12
N GLY A 616 -34.61 -30.76 -8.24
CA GLY A 616 -35.73 -29.87 -7.92
C GLY A 616 -35.77 -29.40 -6.44
N ASN A 617 -35.02 -30.05 -5.57
CA ASN A 617 -34.89 -29.73 -4.13
C ASN A 617 -33.65 -28.94 -3.80
N GLY A 618 -32.82 -28.61 -4.79
CA GLY A 618 -31.57 -27.86 -4.59
C GLY A 618 -30.36 -28.70 -4.15
N HIS A 619 -30.49 -30.04 -4.15
CA HIS A 619 -29.36 -30.93 -4.02
C HIS A 619 -28.62 -31.03 -5.36
N VAL A 620 -27.35 -31.36 -5.28
CA VAL A 620 -26.44 -31.37 -6.41
C VAL A 620 -25.95 -32.79 -6.67
N ASN A 621 -26.20 -33.30 -7.85
CA ASN A 621 -25.74 -34.61 -8.30
C ASN A 621 -24.63 -34.45 -9.33
N GLN A 622 -23.52 -35.14 -9.12
CA GLN A 622 -22.45 -35.21 -10.11
C GLN A 622 -22.89 -36.13 -11.27
N LEU A 623 -22.84 -35.57 -12.46
CA LEU A 623 -23.09 -36.34 -13.67
C LEU A 623 -21.78 -36.89 -14.25
N PRO A 624 -21.79 -38.08 -14.86
CA PRO A 624 -20.66 -38.56 -15.62
C PRO A 624 -20.43 -37.62 -16.80
N VAL A 625 -19.22 -37.08 -16.92
CA VAL A 625 -18.83 -36.25 -18.06
C VAL A 625 -18.61 -37.18 -19.26
N GLY A 626 -19.58 -37.24 -20.17
CA GLY A 626 -19.43 -37.93 -21.45
C GLY A 626 -18.35 -37.20 -22.27
N HIS A 627 -17.46 -37.96 -22.91
CA HIS A 627 -16.39 -37.43 -23.77
C HIS A 627 -16.86 -36.63 -25.01
N ASN A 628 -18.18 -36.45 -25.21
CA ASN A 628 -18.75 -35.93 -26.45
C ASN A 628 -19.51 -34.59 -26.35
N ASP A 629 -19.59 -33.95 -25.22
CA ASP A 629 -20.20 -32.61 -25.18
C ASP A 629 -19.22 -31.56 -25.67
N SER A 630 -19.06 -31.44 -26.99
CA SER A 630 -18.37 -30.35 -27.65
C SER A 630 -19.09 -29.03 -27.35
N MET A 631 -18.60 -28.27 -26.40
CA MET A 631 -18.92 -26.85 -26.33
C MET A 631 -18.51 -26.15 -27.63
N PRO A 632 -19.28 -25.19 -28.13
CA PRO A 632 -18.80 -24.30 -29.18
C PRO A 632 -17.51 -23.63 -28.71
N ARG A 633 -16.45 -23.81 -29.50
CA ARG A 633 -15.09 -23.27 -29.28
C ARG A 633 -15.07 -21.75 -29.26
#